data_314c369b10adff6076f16d7c3e575f27
#
_entry.id   314c369b10adff6076f16d7c3e575f27
#
_cell.length_a   1.000
_cell.length_b   1.000
_cell.length_c   1.000
_cell.angle_alpha   90.00
_cell.angle_beta   90.00
_cell.angle_gamma   90.00
#
_symmetry.space_group_name_H-M   'P 1'
#
loop_
_entity.id
_entity.type
_entity.pdbx_description
1 polymer ?
#
loop_
_entity_poly.entity_id
_entity_poly.type
_entity_poly.pdbx_seq_one_letter_code
_entity_poly.pdbx_strand_id
1 'polypeptide(L)'
;MATTVTTEFEDKFADVEGNSIRYIEDGSGPAVLLFHGASLGSSADVYRRTIGPLAAEGFRVIAFDFPGFGLSAYSEDGSVGLKKKTTLGLMDALGLDKAALVGHSQAGNVAIALGLENPERISHIIVLGTGSLLPPLEGGAGKREEAVLQRMDQRMAQTEPTIEDTRKLLEGTLFHHELITDEELQLRHSRSVGRNFEAFVARNEARAKSGGGGGGGTPLWQRLTELKMPLLMIYGREDRARAADRFALLREKEPGLDMHLVDGCKHLVPWDAADVIQELAVPFLKK
;
A
#
# COMPACT_ATOMS: atom_id res chain seq x y z
N MET A 1 -0.09 21.52 16.14
CA MET A 1 -0.02 22.16 14.79
C MET A 1 0.80 21.21 13.94
N ALA A 2 0.15 20.47 13.04
CA ALA A 2 0.86 19.58 12.13
C ALA A 2 1.64 20.42 11.14
N THR A 3 2.95 20.36 11.19
CA THR A 3 3.83 21.02 10.23
C THR A 3 3.65 20.31 8.89
N THR A 4 2.97 20.97 7.96
CA THR A 4 2.84 20.49 6.58
C THR A 4 4.20 20.60 5.90
N VAL A 5 5.02 19.59 6.03
CA VAL A 5 6.27 19.48 5.26
C VAL A 5 5.91 18.68 4.00
N THR A 6 5.48 19.35 2.96
CA THR A 6 5.52 18.82 1.60
C THR A 6 6.96 18.85 1.12
N THR A 7 7.71 17.80 1.39
CA THR A 7 9.04 17.64 0.82
C THR A 7 8.89 17.31 -0.65
N GLU A 8 9.41 18.16 -1.54
CA GLU A 8 9.54 17.82 -2.96
C GLU A 8 10.65 16.75 -3.08
N PHE A 9 10.31 15.61 -3.65
CA PHE A 9 11.26 14.55 -3.97
C PHE A 9 11.49 14.54 -5.47
N GLU A 10 12.75 14.34 -5.88
CA GLU A 10 13.13 14.13 -7.26
C GLU A 10 12.61 12.77 -7.76
N ASP A 11 11.96 12.75 -8.94
CA ASP A 11 11.58 11.54 -9.62
C ASP A 11 12.81 10.84 -10.19
N LYS A 12 13.11 9.65 -9.69
CA LYS A 12 14.19 8.78 -10.15
C LYS A 12 13.62 7.58 -10.88
N PHE A 13 14.40 7.00 -11.78
CA PHE A 13 13.96 5.84 -12.57
C PHE A 13 15.04 4.76 -12.57
N ALA A 14 14.60 3.51 -12.39
CA ALA A 14 15.44 2.33 -12.54
C ALA A 14 14.87 1.43 -13.64
N ASP A 15 15.75 0.79 -14.42
CA ASP A 15 15.35 -0.27 -15.33
C ASP A 15 15.20 -1.59 -14.58
N VAL A 16 14.02 -2.18 -14.65
CA VAL A 16 13.72 -3.50 -14.11
C VAL A 16 13.25 -4.39 -15.27
N GLU A 17 14.15 -5.18 -15.81
CA GLU A 17 13.86 -6.07 -16.93
C GLU A 17 13.23 -5.37 -18.16
N GLY A 18 13.74 -4.21 -18.53
CA GLY A 18 13.23 -3.40 -19.63
C GLY A 18 12.02 -2.52 -19.28
N ASN A 19 11.58 -2.51 -18.04
CA ASN A 19 10.53 -1.63 -17.54
C ASN A 19 11.11 -0.48 -16.74
N SER A 20 10.81 0.76 -17.12
CA SER A 20 11.17 1.95 -16.36
C SER A 20 10.31 2.04 -15.10
N ILE A 21 10.91 1.90 -13.94
CA ILE A 21 10.24 1.98 -12.63
C ILE A 21 10.60 3.29 -11.96
N ARG A 22 9.59 4.15 -11.76
CA ARG A 22 9.75 5.41 -11.03
C ARG A 22 9.82 5.15 -9.54
N TYR A 23 10.76 5.83 -8.87
CA TYR A 23 10.85 5.86 -7.42
C TYR A 23 11.26 7.25 -6.91
N ILE A 24 10.95 7.50 -5.65
CA ILE A 24 11.43 8.64 -4.86
C ILE A 24 12.12 8.09 -3.63
N GLU A 25 13.20 8.72 -3.21
CA GLU A 25 13.96 8.24 -2.03
C GLU A 25 14.58 9.39 -1.26
N ASP A 26 14.89 9.11 0.01
CA ASP A 26 15.69 9.97 0.88
C ASP A 26 16.47 9.13 1.88
N GLY A 27 17.52 9.74 2.45
CA GLY A 27 18.34 9.16 3.50
C GLY A 27 19.37 8.14 3.00
N SER A 28 19.98 7.47 3.95
CA SER A 28 21.01 6.44 3.75
C SER A 28 20.98 5.43 4.90
N GLY A 29 21.58 4.25 4.69
CA GLY A 29 21.59 3.18 5.69
C GLY A 29 20.71 1.99 5.30
N PRO A 30 20.17 1.22 6.26
CA PRO A 30 19.30 0.08 5.96
C PRO A 30 18.09 0.48 5.10
N ALA A 31 17.84 -0.30 4.05
CA ALA A 31 16.80 0.04 3.07
C ALA A 31 15.38 -0.29 3.60
N VAL A 32 14.45 0.64 3.36
CA VAL A 32 13.00 0.48 3.60
C VAL A 32 12.26 0.79 2.30
N LEU A 33 11.59 -0.23 1.72
CA LEU A 33 10.79 -0.10 0.51
C LEU A 33 9.32 0.11 0.86
N LEU A 34 8.71 1.16 0.31
CA LEU A 34 7.33 1.56 0.56
C LEU A 34 6.47 1.25 -0.67
N PHE A 35 5.42 0.46 -0.49
CA PHE A 35 4.53 -0.05 -1.53
C PHE A 35 3.15 0.59 -1.44
N HIS A 36 2.73 1.31 -2.47
CA HIS A 36 1.40 1.91 -2.56
C HIS A 36 0.29 0.88 -2.81
N GLY A 37 -0.96 1.25 -2.51
CA GLY A 37 -2.15 0.44 -2.79
C GLY A 37 -2.50 0.34 -4.27
N ALA A 38 -3.72 -0.16 -4.57
CA ALA A 38 -4.18 -0.41 -5.94
C ALA A 38 -5.36 0.47 -6.39
N SER A 39 -5.79 1.44 -5.59
CA SER A 39 -6.86 2.37 -5.97
C SER A 39 -6.41 3.31 -7.08
N LEU A 40 -7.37 3.87 -7.81
CA LEU A 40 -7.09 4.85 -8.87
C LEU A 40 -6.25 6.02 -8.34
N GLY A 41 -5.22 6.40 -9.08
CA GLY A 41 -4.28 7.45 -8.70
C GLY A 41 -3.25 7.05 -7.64
N SER A 42 -3.19 5.77 -7.20
CA SER A 42 -2.14 5.31 -6.29
C SER A 42 -0.75 5.42 -6.93
N SER A 43 0.22 5.88 -6.14
CA SER A 43 1.63 6.03 -6.55
C SER A 43 2.51 6.09 -5.29
N ALA A 44 3.82 6.14 -5.48
CA ALA A 44 4.80 6.39 -4.42
C ALA A 44 4.54 7.69 -3.66
N ASP A 45 3.87 8.66 -4.32
CA ASP A 45 3.56 9.97 -3.73
C ASP A 45 2.73 9.88 -2.44
N VAL A 46 2.02 8.77 -2.21
CA VAL A 46 1.27 8.52 -0.97
C VAL A 46 2.16 8.54 0.28
N TYR A 47 3.47 8.33 0.11
CA TYR A 47 4.44 8.25 1.21
C TYR A 47 5.26 9.53 1.43
N ARG A 48 4.96 10.64 0.74
CA ARG A 48 5.71 11.90 0.88
C ARG A 48 5.83 12.39 2.33
N ARG A 49 4.84 12.07 3.17
CA ARG A 49 4.82 12.40 4.61
C ARG A 49 5.63 11.41 5.47
N THR A 50 5.97 10.23 4.93
CA THR A 50 6.62 9.14 5.67
C THR A 50 8.13 9.08 5.36
N ILE A 51 8.54 9.42 4.12
CA ILE A 51 9.91 9.25 3.65
C ILE A 51 10.90 10.05 4.50
N GLY A 52 10.75 11.39 4.57
CA GLY A 52 11.67 12.26 5.28
C GLY A 52 11.83 11.92 6.77
N PRO A 53 10.73 11.74 7.53
CA PRO A 53 10.80 11.32 8.92
C PRO A 53 11.58 10.02 9.17
N LEU A 54 11.38 8.98 8.34
CA LEU A 54 12.13 7.73 8.45
C LEU A 54 13.59 7.90 8.01
N ALA A 55 13.85 8.70 6.98
CA ALA A 55 15.19 9.00 6.51
C ALA A 55 16.03 9.73 7.59
N ALA A 56 15.42 10.65 8.34
CA ALA A 56 16.04 11.34 9.46
C ALA A 56 16.46 10.39 10.61
N GLU A 57 15.87 9.21 10.69
CA GLU A 57 16.19 8.16 11.66
C GLU A 57 17.29 7.19 11.19
N GLY A 58 17.91 7.47 10.02
CA GLY A 58 19.07 6.74 9.51
C GLY A 58 18.70 5.57 8.59
N PHE A 59 17.54 5.60 7.95
CA PHE A 59 17.14 4.63 6.94
C PHE A 59 17.28 5.20 5.51
N ARG A 60 17.59 4.36 4.53
CA ARG A 60 17.38 4.67 3.13
C ARG A 60 15.94 4.29 2.76
N VAL A 61 15.09 5.28 2.60
CA VAL A 61 13.64 5.09 2.39
C VAL A 61 13.30 5.29 0.93
N ILE A 62 12.73 4.27 0.29
CA ILE A 62 12.47 4.23 -1.14
C ILE A 62 10.99 3.90 -1.35
N ALA A 63 10.21 4.84 -1.89
CA ALA A 63 8.85 4.58 -2.36
C ALA A 63 8.85 4.51 -3.88
N PHE A 64 8.18 3.53 -4.47
CA PHE A 64 8.17 3.35 -5.92
C PHE A 64 6.78 3.05 -6.46
N ASP A 65 6.59 3.33 -7.75
CA ASP A 65 5.36 3.05 -8.48
C ASP A 65 5.43 1.64 -9.09
N PHE A 66 4.46 0.78 -8.79
CA PHE A 66 4.31 -0.47 -9.52
C PHE A 66 4.00 -0.22 -11.01
N PRO A 67 4.34 -1.15 -11.93
CA PRO A 67 3.92 -1.05 -13.34
C PRO A 67 2.41 -0.81 -13.47
N GLY A 68 2.03 0.08 -14.38
CA GLY A 68 0.65 0.51 -14.57
C GLY A 68 0.14 1.52 -13.55
N PHE A 69 1.03 2.12 -12.75
CA PHE A 69 0.73 3.18 -11.79
C PHE A 69 1.72 4.33 -11.90
N GLY A 70 1.28 5.52 -11.47
CA GLY A 70 2.13 6.70 -11.33
C GLY A 70 2.87 7.05 -12.62
N LEU A 71 4.19 7.10 -12.53
CA LEU A 71 5.08 7.39 -13.67
C LEU A 71 5.87 6.16 -14.15
N SER A 72 5.66 4.98 -13.55
CA SER A 72 6.29 3.74 -14.00
C SER A 72 5.75 3.26 -15.36
N ALA A 73 6.40 2.29 -15.98
CA ALA A 73 6.00 1.69 -17.23
C ALA A 73 4.52 1.26 -17.23
N TYR A 74 3.86 1.38 -18.38
CA TYR A 74 2.47 0.92 -18.54
C TYR A 74 2.37 -0.60 -18.34
N SER A 75 1.33 -1.04 -17.65
CA SER A 75 0.99 -2.45 -17.51
C SER A 75 -0.49 -2.63 -17.20
N GLU A 76 -1.12 -3.58 -17.86
CA GLU A 76 -2.47 -4.05 -17.55
C GLU A 76 -2.46 -5.15 -16.49
N ASP A 77 -1.30 -5.77 -16.24
CA ASP A 77 -1.14 -6.79 -15.21
C ASP A 77 -1.01 -6.13 -13.82
N GLY A 78 -2.00 -6.35 -12.98
CA GLY A 78 -2.00 -5.92 -11.57
C GLY A 78 -1.73 -7.05 -10.58
N SER A 79 -1.24 -8.20 -11.05
CA SER A 79 -1.05 -9.39 -10.25
C SER A 79 -0.02 -9.20 -9.13
N VAL A 80 -0.18 -9.98 -8.06
CA VAL A 80 0.83 -10.07 -7.00
C VAL A 80 2.15 -10.62 -7.55
N GLY A 81 2.09 -11.49 -8.56
CA GLY A 81 3.27 -12.06 -9.23
C GLY A 81 4.14 -10.98 -9.87
N LEU A 82 3.56 -10.10 -10.71
CA LEU A 82 4.28 -8.98 -11.32
C LEU A 82 4.86 -8.05 -10.25
N LYS A 83 4.08 -7.70 -9.23
CA LYS A 83 4.52 -6.80 -8.16
C LYS A 83 5.69 -7.37 -7.36
N LYS A 84 5.69 -8.67 -7.05
CA LYS A 84 6.83 -9.35 -6.42
C LYS A 84 8.08 -9.29 -7.29
N LYS A 85 7.93 -9.64 -8.58
CA LYS A 85 9.02 -9.61 -9.56
C LYS A 85 9.61 -8.21 -9.70
N THR A 86 8.76 -7.19 -9.82
CA THR A 86 9.18 -5.77 -9.86
C THR A 86 9.92 -5.37 -8.60
N THR A 87 9.45 -5.78 -7.42
CA THR A 87 10.11 -5.44 -6.15
C THR A 87 11.51 -6.03 -6.06
N LEU A 88 11.68 -7.33 -6.34
CA LEU A 88 12.98 -7.98 -6.32
C LEU A 88 13.91 -7.40 -7.38
N GLY A 89 13.42 -7.18 -8.60
CA GLY A 89 14.20 -6.56 -9.66
C GLY A 89 14.62 -5.11 -9.34
N LEU A 90 13.77 -4.33 -8.67
CA LEU A 90 14.14 -2.99 -8.20
C LEU A 90 15.21 -3.07 -7.09
N MET A 91 15.08 -4.02 -6.16
CA MET A 91 16.13 -4.26 -5.16
C MET A 91 17.48 -4.56 -5.83
N ASP A 92 17.48 -5.44 -6.83
CA ASP A 92 18.70 -5.80 -7.57
C ASP A 92 19.27 -4.60 -8.34
N ALA A 93 18.43 -3.82 -9.03
CA ALA A 93 18.84 -2.62 -9.77
C ALA A 93 19.42 -1.52 -8.86
N LEU A 94 18.97 -1.45 -7.61
CA LEU A 94 19.45 -0.49 -6.61
C LEU A 94 20.57 -1.03 -5.69
N GLY A 95 21.04 -2.25 -5.94
CA GLY A 95 22.10 -2.89 -5.17
C GLY A 95 21.69 -3.24 -3.73
N LEU A 96 20.42 -3.59 -3.50
CA LEU A 96 19.89 -3.91 -2.18
C LEU A 96 19.84 -5.42 -1.96
N ASP A 97 20.77 -5.95 -1.18
CA ASP A 97 20.75 -7.37 -0.81
C ASP A 97 19.54 -7.71 0.08
N LYS A 98 19.17 -6.80 0.98
CA LYS A 98 18.09 -6.97 1.93
C LYS A 98 17.37 -5.65 2.22
N ALA A 99 16.05 -5.70 2.42
CA ALA A 99 15.25 -4.51 2.76
C ALA A 99 14.10 -4.84 3.73
N ALA A 100 13.66 -3.83 4.48
CA ALA A 100 12.36 -3.84 5.14
C ALA A 100 11.27 -3.45 4.11
N LEU A 101 10.08 -4.05 4.23
CA LEU A 101 8.96 -3.79 3.33
C LEU A 101 7.81 -3.14 4.10
N VAL A 102 7.26 -2.06 3.55
CA VAL A 102 6.05 -1.40 4.08
C VAL A 102 4.97 -1.44 3.01
N GLY A 103 3.94 -2.23 3.21
CA GLY A 103 2.89 -2.44 2.22
C GLY A 103 1.55 -1.83 2.64
N HIS A 104 1.03 -0.86 1.85
CA HIS A 104 -0.29 -0.27 2.07
C HIS A 104 -1.37 -0.99 1.26
N SER A 105 -2.53 -1.24 1.88
CA SER A 105 -3.70 -1.83 1.21
C SER A 105 -3.35 -3.16 0.52
N GLN A 106 -3.66 -3.36 -0.74
CA GLN A 106 -3.35 -4.58 -1.48
C GLN A 106 -1.84 -4.94 -1.46
N ALA A 107 -0.97 -3.94 -1.35
CA ALA A 107 0.48 -4.17 -1.37
C ALA A 107 1.01 -4.85 -0.10
N GLY A 108 0.26 -4.85 1.01
CA GLY A 108 0.59 -5.69 2.16
C GLY A 108 0.60 -7.18 1.82
N ASN A 109 -0.26 -7.65 0.89
CA ASN A 109 -0.19 -9.03 0.42
C ASN A 109 1.10 -9.32 -0.35
N VAL A 110 1.62 -8.34 -1.09
CA VAL A 110 2.90 -8.46 -1.81
C VAL A 110 4.04 -8.59 -0.79
N ALA A 111 4.06 -7.76 0.24
CA ALA A 111 5.07 -7.80 1.30
C ALA A 111 5.05 -9.15 2.05
N ILE A 112 3.87 -9.63 2.45
CA ILE A 112 3.73 -10.95 3.11
C ILE A 112 4.19 -12.09 2.19
N ALA A 113 3.74 -12.09 0.92
CA ALA A 113 4.14 -13.12 -0.03
C ALA A 113 5.67 -13.15 -0.26
N LEU A 114 6.31 -11.97 -0.39
CA LEU A 114 7.76 -11.86 -0.48
C LEU A 114 8.46 -12.39 0.77
N GLY A 115 7.96 -12.04 1.97
CA GLY A 115 8.52 -12.54 3.22
C GLY A 115 8.44 -14.06 3.37
N LEU A 116 7.37 -14.68 2.87
CA LEU A 116 7.21 -16.14 2.88
C LEU A 116 8.09 -16.85 1.84
N GLU A 117 8.29 -16.24 0.68
CA GLU A 117 8.98 -16.85 -0.46
C GLU A 117 10.48 -16.52 -0.51
N ASN A 118 10.89 -15.34 -0.03
CA ASN A 118 12.26 -14.84 -0.09
C ASN A 118 12.74 -14.30 1.28
N PRO A 119 12.66 -15.09 2.36
CA PRO A 119 12.93 -14.60 3.72
C PRO A 119 14.35 -14.06 3.92
N GLU A 120 15.32 -14.48 3.12
CA GLU A 120 16.70 -13.99 3.16
C GLU A 120 16.84 -12.55 2.64
N ARG A 121 15.93 -12.11 1.74
CA ARG A 121 15.91 -10.78 1.15
C ARG A 121 15.14 -9.75 2.01
N ILE A 122 14.34 -10.19 2.97
CA ILE A 122 13.43 -9.33 3.73
C ILE A 122 13.85 -9.29 5.20
N SER A 123 14.06 -8.07 5.73
CA SER A 123 14.46 -7.88 7.13
C SER A 123 13.26 -7.75 8.06
N HIS A 124 12.28 -6.93 7.69
CA HIS A 124 11.07 -6.62 8.46
C HIS A 124 9.89 -6.41 7.52
N ILE A 125 8.68 -6.59 8.00
CA ILE A 125 7.46 -6.28 7.25
C ILE A 125 6.57 -5.38 8.10
N ILE A 126 6.09 -4.28 7.49
CA ILE A 126 5.05 -3.41 8.05
C ILE A 126 3.86 -3.43 7.09
N VAL A 127 2.68 -3.69 7.61
CA VAL A 127 1.42 -3.72 6.85
C VAL A 127 0.53 -2.58 7.29
N LEU A 128 0.06 -1.78 6.32
CA LEU A 128 -0.80 -0.63 6.55
C LEU A 128 -2.17 -0.85 5.90
N GLY A 129 -3.23 -1.05 6.69
CA GLY A 129 -4.62 -1.11 6.21
C GLY A 129 -4.93 -2.20 5.18
N THR A 130 -4.28 -3.38 5.24
CA THR A 130 -4.50 -4.49 4.31
C THR A 130 -5.65 -5.38 4.76
N GLY A 131 -6.86 -5.08 4.33
CA GLY A 131 -8.07 -5.78 4.77
C GLY A 131 -8.08 -7.29 4.48
N SER A 132 -7.42 -7.77 3.41
CA SER A 132 -7.30 -9.19 3.08
C SER A 132 -6.40 -10.00 4.03
N LEU A 133 -5.62 -9.33 4.87
CA LEU A 133 -4.83 -9.94 5.95
C LEU A 133 -5.60 -9.99 7.28
N LEU A 134 -6.88 -9.64 7.28
CA LEU A 134 -7.79 -9.80 8.40
C LEU A 134 -8.77 -10.93 8.12
N PRO A 135 -9.14 -11.77 9.11
CA PRO A 135 -10.10 -12.85 8.94
C PRO A 135 -11.48 -12.32 8.49
N PRO A 136 -12.27 -13.09 7.74
CA PRO A 136 -13.63 -12.72 7.42
C PRO A 136 -14.51 -12.76 8.67
N LEU A 137 -15.53 -11.91 8.70
CA LEU A 137 -16.58 -11.98 9.74
C LEU A 137 -17.57 -13.09 9.41
N GLU A 138 -18.11 -13.72 10.44
CA GLU A 138 -19.19 -14.70 10.31
C GLU A 138 -20.46 -14.04 9.72
N GLY A 139 -21.32 -14.87 9.10
CA GLY A 139 -22.59 -14.41 8.52
C GLY A 139 -22.47 -13.60 7.22
N GLY A 140 -21.27 -13.51 6.62
CA GLY A 140 -21.08 -12.90 5.30
C GLY A 140 -21.15 -11.37 5.26
N ALA A 141 -21.12 -10.68 6.41
CA ALA A 141 -21.11 -9.22 6.48
C ALA A 141 -19.96 -8.61 5.67
N GLY A 142 -18.74 -9.13 5.81
CA GLY A 142 -17.57 -8.69 5.04
C GLY A 142 -17.70 -8.89 3.53
N LYS A 143 -18.36 -9.97 3.07
CA LYS A 143 -18.59 -10.22 1.64
C LYS A 143 -19.50 -9.18 1.00
N ARG A 144 -20.51 -8.66 1.72
CA ARG A 144 -21.38 -7.60 1.21
C ARG A 144 -20.62 -6.29 1.03
N GLU A 145 -19.73 -5.97 1.96
CA GLU A 145 -18.91 -4.76 1.89
C GLU A 145 -17.84 -4.88 0.79
N GLU A 146 -17.19 -6.03 0.64
CA GLU A 146 -16.32 -6.30 -0.52
C GLU A 146 -17.05 -6.13 -1.85
N ALA A 147 -18.28 -6.62 -1.95
CA ALA A 147 -19.10 -6.46 -3.16
C ALA A 147 -19.48 -4.98 -3.41
N VAL A 148 -19.64 -4.17 -2.36
CA VAL A 148 -19.84 -2.72 -2.50
C VAL A 148 -18.57 -2.05 -3.04
N LEU A 149 -17.42 -2.34 -2.47
CA LEU A 149 -16.13 -1.79 -2.92
C LEU A 149 -15.84 -2.17 -4.37
N GLN A 150 -16.07 -3.43 -4.74
CA GLN A 150 -15.90 -3.88 -6.12
C GLN A 150 -16.84 -3.15 -7.10
N ARG A 151 -18.09 -2.88 -6.71
CA ARG A 151 -19.02 -2.07 -7.53
C ARG A 151 -18.56 -0.62 -7.65
N MET A 152 -17.96 -0.05 -6.59
CA MET A 152 -17.39 1.30 -6.66
C MET A 152 -16.21 1.34 -7.65
N ASP A 153 -15.28 0.38 -7.58
CA ASP A 153 -14.17 0.27 -8.53
C ASP A 153 -14.68 0.12 -9.97
N GLN A 154 -15.71 -0.72 -10.19
CA GLN A 154 -16.35 -0.89 -11.50
C GLN A 154 -16.99 0.40 -12.02
N ARG A 155 -17.63 1.19 -11.17
CA ARG A 155 -18.18 2.51 -11.55
C ARG A 155 -17.08 3.50 -11.88
N MET A 156 -16.03 3.55 -11.08
CA MET A 156 -14.87 4.41 -11.36
C MET A 156 -14.13 4.04 -12.64
N ALA A 157 -14.24 2.79 -13.09
CA ALA A 157 -13.64 2.33 -14.35
C ALA A 157 -14.47 2.66 -15.60
N GLN A 158 -15.66 3.28 -15.48
CA GLN A 158 -16.52 3.59 -16.62
C GLN A 158 -16.17 4.90 -17.33
N THR A 159 -15.65 5.85 -16.59
CA THR A 159 -15.35 7.20 -17.12
C THR A 159 -14.12 7.74 -16.42
N GLU A 160 -13.23 8.35 -17.20
CA GLU A 160 -12.07 9.04 -16.65
C GLU A 160 -12.51 10.10 -15.62
N PRO A 161 -11.90 10.10 -14.41
CA PRO A 161 -12.38 10.92 -13.32
C PRO A 161 -12.13 12.41 -13.56
N THR A 162 -13.04 13.24 -13.13
CA THR A 162 -12.79 14.66 -12.93
C THR A 162 -11.96 14.88 -11.65
N ILE A 163 -11.45 16.09 -11.47
CA ILE A 163 -10.76 16.46 -10.22
C ILE A 163 -11.68 16.35 -9.00
N GLU A 164 -12.96 16.64 -9.18
CA GLU A 164 -13.99 16.52 -8.13
C GLU A 164 -14.24 15.04 -7.77
N ASP A 165 -14.20 14.13 -8.74
CA ASP A 165 -14.30 12.70 -8.47
C ASP A 165 -13.07 12.19 -7.70
N THR A 166 -11.88 12.73 -8.03
CA THR A 166 -10.65 12.44 -7.29
C THR A 166 -10.73 12.96 -5.86
N ARG A 167 -11.28 14.15 -5.62
CA ARG A 167 -11.53 14.71 -4.28
C ARG A 167 -12.46 13.78 -3.47
N LYS A 168 -13.59 13.38 -4.03
CA LYS A 168 -14.54 12.45 -3.37
C LYS A 168 -13.91 11.10 -3.03
N LEU A 169 -13.04 10.59 -3.91
CA LEU A 169 -12.30 9.36 -3.64
C LEU A 169 -11.36 9.52 -2.43
N LEU A 170 -10.64 10.63 -2.34
CA LEU A 170 -9.77 10.93 -1.20
C LEU A 170 -10.58 11.09 0.09
N GLU A 171 -11.66 11.89 0.10
CA GLU A 171 -12.56 12.10 1.24
C GLU A 171 -13.16 10.78 1.75
N GLY A 172 -13.48 9.86 0.83
CA GLY A 172 -13.97 8.52 1.19
C GLY A 172 -12.91 7.64 1.88
N THR A 173 -11.63 7.92 1.70
CA THR A 173 -10.51 7.10 2.20
C THR A 173 -9.69 7.77 3.30
N LEU A 174 -9.88 9.06 3.56
CA LEU A 174 -9.23 9.86 4.60
C LEU A 174 -10.20 10.23 5.70
N PHE A 175 -9.72 10.21 6.94
CA PHE A 175 -10.40 10.79 8.10
C PHE A 175 -10.12 12.29 8.17
N HIS A 176 -8.88 12.70 7.97
CA HIS A 176 -8.38 14.07 8.03
C HIS A 176 -8.47 14.76 6.67
N HIS A 177 -9.66 15.28 6.32
CA HIS A 177 -9.92 15.93 5.03
C HIS A 177 -9.09 17.20 4.81
N GLU A 178 -8.62 17.86 5.87
CA GLU A 178 -7.70 19.00 5.79
C GLU A 178 -6.35 18.67 5.15
N LEU A 179 -6.00 17.40 5.05
CA LEU A 179 -4.81 16.93 4.34
C LEU A 179 -4.97 16.97 2.82
N ILE A 180 -6.20 17.14 2.31
CA ILE A 180 -6.48 17.24 0.87
C ILE A 180 -6.27 18.70 0.43
N THR A 181 -5.02 19.14 0.39
CA THR A 181 -4.68 20.46 -0.18
C THR A 181 -4.89 20.45 -1.70
N ASP A 182 -4.95 21.61 -2.32
CA ASP A 182 -5.10 21.71 -3.78
C ASP A 182 -3.91 21.06 -4.50
N GLU A 183 -2.69 21.18 -3.96
CA GLU A 183 -1.49 20.54 -4.49
C GLU A 183 -1.59 19.01 -4.45
N GLU A 184 -1.94 18.44 -3.30
CA GLU A 184 -2.10 16.99 -3.13
C GLU A 184 -3.23 16.44 -4.01
N LEU A 185 -4.32 17.21 -4.13
CA LEU A 185 -5.43 16.85 -5.02
C LEU A 185 -5.01 16.84 -6.49
N GLN A 186 -4.31 17.88 -6.94
CA GLN A 186 -3.80 17.96 -8.32
C GLN A 186 -2.81 16.83 -8.60
N LEU A 187 -1.88 16.56 -7.68
CA LEU A 187 -0.93 15.46 -7.79
C LEU A 187 -1.67 14.12 -7.92
N ARG A 188 -2.61 13.84 -7.01
CA ARG A 188 -3.40 12.60 -7.05
C ARG A 188 -4.21 12.48 -8.34
N HIS A 189 -4.82 13.58 -8.80
CA HIS A 189 -5.59 13.60 -10.03
C HIS A 189 -4.71 13.34 -11.25
N SER A 190 -3.53 13.93 -11.34
CA SER A 190 -2.58 13.67 -12.42
C SER A 190 -2.15 12.18 -12.54
N ARG A 191 -2.19 11.44 -11.42
CA ARG A 191 -1.96 9.99 -11.38
C ARG A 191 -3.22 9.16 -11.63
N SER A 192 -4.39 9.80 -11.80
CA SER A 192 -5.69 9.13 -11.96
C SER A 192 -6.22 9.14 -13.39
N VAL A 193 -5.56 9.85 -14.29
CA VAL A 193 -6.03 10.10 -15.67
C VAL A 193 -5.09 9.51 -16.71
N GLY A 194 -5.50 9.55 -17.98
CA GLY A 194 -4.72 9.07 -19.13
C GLY A 194 -4.35 7.60 -18.99
N ARG A 195 -3.10 7.26 -19.31
CA ARG A 195 -2.61 5.86 -19.29
C ARG A 195 -2.81 5.15 -17.93
N ASN A 196 -2.81 5.87 -16.83
CA ASN A 196 -3.06 5.27 -15.51
C ASN A 196 -4.52 4.87 -15.35
N PHE A 197 -5.44 5.67 -15.90
CA PHE A 197 -6.86 5.30 -15.98
C PHE A 197 -7.07 4.10 -16.88
N GLU A 198 -6.48 4.08 -18.08
CA GLU A 198 -6.54 2.95 -19.02
C GLU A 198 -6.05 1.65 -18.35
N ALA A 199 -4.90 1.69 -17.67
CA ALA A 199 -4.37 0.56 -16.92
C ALA A 199 -5.30 0.13 -15.76
N PHE A 200 -5.95 1.08 -15.08
CA PHE A 200 -6.93 0.79 -14.03
C PHE A 200 -8.16 0.08 -14.60
N VAL A 201 -8.69 0.53 -15.73
CA VAL A 201 -9.83 -0.12 -16.43
C VAL A 201 -9.47 -1.55 -16.79
N ALA A 202 -8.34 -1.77 -17.48
CA ALA A 202 -7.89 -3.08 -17.92
C ALA A 202 -7.73 -4.07 -16.73
N ARG A 203 -7.14 -3.62 -15.62
CA ARG A 203 -7.01 -4.44 -14.39
C ARG A 203 -8.37 -4.82 -13.78
N ASN A 204 -9.33 -3.91 -13.78
CA ASN A 204 -10.67 -4.19 -13.26
C ASN A 204 -11.43 -5.18 -14.15
N GLU A 205 -11.31 -5.06 -15.47
CA GLU A 205 -11.87 -6.04 -16.41
C GLU A 205 -11.25 -7.42 -16.25
N ALA A 206 -9.91 -7.51 -16.15
CA ALA A 206 -9.21 -8.76 -15.93
C ALA A 206 -9.66 -9.43 -14.61
N ARG A 207 -9.80 -8.64 -13.54
CA ARG A 207 -10.31 -9.12 -12.23
C ARG A 207 -11.76 -9.60 -12.31
N ALA A 208 -12.62 -8.90 -13.06
CA ALA A 208 -14.01 -9.32 -13.26
C ALA A 208 -14.10 -10.65 -14.03
N LYS A 209 -13.29 -10.82 -15.09
CA LYS A 209 -13.20 -12.05 -15.90
C LYS A 209 -12.68 -13.25 -15.10
N SER A 210 -11.74 -13.02 -14.17
CA SER A 210 -11.18 -14.08 -13.29
C SER A 210 -12.10 -14.48 -12.13
N GLY A 211 -13.31 -13.94 -12.04
CA GLY A 211 -14.29 -14.25 -10.98
C GLY A 211 -13.90 -13.73 -9.60
N GLY A 212 -13.00 -12.75 -9.51
CA GLY A 212 -12.54 -12.18 -8.24
C GLY A 212 -11.73 -13.17 -7.39
N GLY A 213 -11.21 -14.24 -8.01
CA GLY A 213 -10.63 -15.38 -7.33
C GLY A 213 -9.34 -15.06 -6.59
N GLY A 214 -9.36 -15.20 -5.30
CA GLY A 214 -8.20 -15.59 -4.54
C GLY A 214 -7.79 -16.99 -5.04
N GLY A 215 -6.53 -17.19 -5.41
CA GLY A 215 -6.00 -18.52 -5.77
C GLY A 215 -6.37 -19.54 -4.69
N GLY A 216 -6.63 -20.79 -5.09
CA GLY A 216 -7.15 -21.86 -4.23
C GLY A 216 -6.18 -22.35 -3.13
N GLY A 217 -5.39 -21.47 -2.53
CA GLY A 217 -4.48 -21.75 -1.44
C GLY A 217 -4.97 -21.22 -0.09
N THR A 218 -4.22 -21.53 0.97
CA THR A 218 -4.47 -21.00 2.32
C THR A 218 -4.39 -19.48 2.30
N PRO A 219 -5.44 -18.76 2.81
CA PRO A 219 -5.44 -17.30 2.88
C PRO A 219 -4.21 -16.76 3.64
N LEU A 220 -3.61 -15.67 3.15
CA LEU A 220 -2.37 -15.13 3.72
C LEU A 220 -2.52 -14.76 5.20
N TRP A 221 -3.68 -14.33 5.66
CA TRP A 221 -3.90 -14.02 7.08
C TRP A 221 -3.70 -15.24 8.00
N GLN A 222 -3.87 -16.47 7.51
CA GLN A 222 -3.62 -17.71 8.27
C GLN A 222 -2.14 -18.11 8.26
N ARG A 223 -1.32 -17.43 7.46
CA ARG A 223 0.09 -17.73 7.25
C ARG A 223 1.03 -16.69 7.86
N LEU A 224 0.50 -15.70 8.59
CA LEU A 224 1.30 -14.62 9.17
C LEU A 224 2.33 -15.10 10.17
N THR A 225 2.03 -16.18 10.89
CA THR A 225 2.95 -16.82 11.87
C THR A 225 4.02 -17.69 11.23
N GLU A 226 3.96 -17.96 9.90
CA GLU A 226 5.01 -18.67 9.16
C GLU A 226 6.19 -17.74 8.79
N LEU A 227 6.02 -16.42 8.91
CA LEU A 227 7.06 -15.42 8.61
C LEU A 227 8.28 -15.62 9.51
N LYS A 228 9.48 -15.53 8.92
CA LYS A 228 10.76 -15.66 9.65
C LYS A 228 11.33 -14.33 10.12
N MET A 229 10.72 -13.23 9.71
CA MET A 229 11.10 -11.86 10.10
C MET A 229 9.99 -11.22 10.92
N PRO A 230 10.29 -10.16 11.68
CA PRO A 230 9.29 -9.39 12.41
C PRO A 230 8.20 -8.81 11.51
N LEU A 231 6.95 -8.84 11.99
CA LEU A 231 5.77 -8.26 11.35
C LEU A 231 5.11 -7.23 12.28
N LEU A 232 4.87 -6.03 11.76
CA LEU A 232 4.07 -4.98 12.39
C LEU A 232 2.84 -4.69 11.52
N MET A 233 1.66 -4.60 12.12
CA MET A 233 0.40 -4.36 11.42
C MET A 233 -0.29 -3.12 11.98
N ILE A 234 -0.56 -2.11 11.13
CA ILE A 234 -1.20 -0.85 11.52
C ILE A 234 -2.49 -0.66 10.70
N TYR A 235 -3.60 -0.45 11.37
CA TYR A 235 -4.92 -0.27 10.75
C TYR A 235 -5.62 0.96 11.29
N GLY A 236 -6.40 1.64 10.43
CA GLY A 236 -7.32 2.68 10.86
C GLY A 236 -8.58 2.07 11.49
N ARG A 237 -9.05 2.66 12.61
CA ARG A 237 -10.29 2.21 13.27
C ARG A 237 -11.51 2.50 12.40
N GLU A 238 -11.51 3.61 11.68
CA GLU A 238 -12.58 4.07 10.83
C GLU A 238 -12.47 3.57 9.38
N ASP A 239 -11.55 2.61 9.13
CA ASP A 239 -11.43 2.00 7.80
C ASP A 239 -12.66 1.17 7.45
N ARG A 240 -12.91 1.06 6.14
CA ARG A 240 -14.02 0.33 5.54
C ARG A 240 -13.98 -1.17 5.85
N ALA A 241 -15.05 -1.87 5.45
CA ALA A 241 -15.17 -3.33 5.58
C ALA A 241 -15.03 -3.85 7.01
N ARG A 242 -15.49 -3.04 7.99
CA ARG A 242 -15.47 -3.40 9.41
C ARG A 242 -14.06 -3.83 9.87
N ALA A 243 -13.06 -3.07 9.43
CA ALA A 243 -11.66 -3.40 9.69
C ALA A 243 -11.38 -3.56 11.18
N ALA A 244 -11.96 -2.70 12.04
CA ALA A 244 -11.79 -2.77 13.49
C ALA A 244 -12.30 -4.09 14.11
N ASP A 245 -13.46 -4.58 13.67
CA ASP A 245 -14.01 -5.86 14.18
C ASP A 245 -13.16 -7.04 13.71
N ARG A 246 -12.74 -7.01 12.45
CA ARG A 246 -11.88 -8.05 11.86
C ARG A 246 -10.48 -8.03 12.48
N PHE A 247 -9.97 -6.86 12.83
CA PHE A 247 -8.73 -6.66 13.56
C PHE A 247 -8.82 -7.29 14.96
N ALA A 248 -9.90 -7.02 15.70
CA ALA A 248 -10.13 -7.62 17.02
C ALA A 248 -10.17 -9.16 16.93
N LEU A 249 -10.84 -9.70 15.90
CA LEU A 249 -10.90 -11.14 15.67
C LEU A 249 -9.51 -11.75 15.35
N LEU A 250 -8.66 -11.05 14.57
CA LEU A 250 -7.30 -11.51 14.33
C LEU A 250 -6.45 -11.48 15.60
N ARG A 251 -6.55 -10.41 16.38
CA ARG A 251 -5.84 -10.27 17.66
C ARG A 251 -6.21 -11.38 18.66
N GLU A 252 -7.48 -11.78 18.68
CA GLU A 252 -7.95 -12.90 19.52
C GLU A 252 -7.34 -14.24 19.06
N LYS A 253 -7.27 -14.47 17.74
CA LYS A 253 -6.74 -15.70 17.16
C LYS A 253 -5.21 -15.78 17.25
N GLU A 254 -4.53 -14.67 17.08
CA GLU A 254 -3.06 -14.55 17.00
C GLU A 254 -2.55 -13.45 17.95
N PRO A 255 -2.64 -13.67 19.30
CA PRO A 255 -2.30 -12.66 20.27
C PRO A 255 -0.81 -12.26 20.29
N GLY A 256 0.05 -13.04 19.64
CA GLY A 256 1.49 -12.77 19.52
C GLY A 256 1.86 -11.81 18.39
N LEU A 257 0.92 -11.41 17.50
CA LEU A 257 1.19 -10.46 16.44
C LEU A 257 1.28 -9.03 16.97
N ASP A 258 2.28 -8.28 16.49
CA ASP A 258 2.43 -6.83 16.79
C ASP A 258 1.44 -6.04 15.93
N MET A 259 0.33 -5.63 16.54
CA MET A 259 -0.83 -5.06 15.85
C MET A 259 -1.33 -3.79 16.54
N HIS A 260 -1.55 -2.73 15.74
CA HIS A 260 -2.02 -1.42 16.22
C HIS A 260 -3.26 -0.96 15.46
N LEU A 261 -4.27 -0.49 16.18
CA LEU A 261 -5.48 0.10 15.65
C LEU A 261 -5.48 1.58 16.02
N VAL A 262 -5.43 2.45 15.00
CA VAL A 262 -5.25 3.90 15.15
C VAL A 262 -6.60 4.60 15.03
N ASP A 263 -6.94 5.42 16.03
CA ASP A 263 -8.14 6.26 16.06
C ASP A 263 -7.97 7.46 15.11
N GLY A 264 -9.06 7.97 14.54
CA GLY A 264 -9.01 9.08 13.60
C GLY A 264 -8.29 8.71 12.29
N CYS A 265 -8.37 7.46 11.87
CA CYS A 265 -7.67 6.96 10.69
C CYS A 265 -8.57 6.03 9.89
N LYS A 266 -8.76 6.36 8.61
CA LYS A 266 -9.43 5.51 7.63
C LYS A 266 -8.43 4.65 6.85
N HIS A 267 -8.74 4.40 5.57
CA HIS A 267 -7.99 3.49 4.72
C HIS A 267 -6.61 4.01 4.31
N LEU A 268 -6.47 5.33 4.12
CA LEU A 268 -5.21 5.94 3.67
C LEU A 268 -4.27 6.20 4.86
N VAL A 269 -3.91 5.11 5.55
CA VAL A 269 -3.06 5.13 6.76
C VAL A 269 -1.77 5.95 6.57
N PRO A 270 -1.06 5.92 5.40
CA PRO A 270 0.13 6.74 5.20
C PRO A 270 -0.10 8.27 5.31
N TRP A 271 -1.34 8.73 5.19
CA TRP A 271 -1.70 10.14 5.35
C TRP A 271 -2.30 10.43 6.72
N ASP A 272 -3.35 9.67 7.10
CA ASP A 272 -4.06 9.89 8.37
C ASP A 272 -3.18 9.69 9.60
N ALA A 273 -2.19 8.78 9.51
CA ALA A 273 -1.39 8.32 10.64
C ALA A 273 0.12 8.32 10.34
N ALA A 274 0.62 9.29 9.58
CA ALA A 274 2.04 9.35 9.20
C ALA A 274 2.98 9.45 10.42
N ASP A 275 2.60 10.22 11.43
CA ASP A 275 3.30 10.37 12.71
C ASP A 275 3.27 9.07 13.55
N VAL A 276 2.12 8.40 13.60
CA VAL A 276 1.98 7.09 14.27
C VAL A 276 2.82 6.02 13.57
N ILE A 277 2.87 6.05 12.22
CA ILE A 277 3.76 5.14 11.46
C ILE A 277 5.21 5.37 11.88
N GLN A 278 5.67 6.61 11.96
CA GLN A 278 7.04 6.92 12.39
C GLN A 278 7.30 6.43 13.82
N GLU A 279 6.41 6.72 14.75
CA GLU A 279 6.51 6.32 16.16
C GLU A 279 6.65 4.81 16.32
N LEU A 280 5.87 4.03 15.59
CA LEU A 280 5.86 2.56 15.66
C LEU A 280 6.96 1.92 14.81
N ALA A 281 7.20 2.43 13.59
CA ALA A 281 8.13 1.84 12.65
C ALA A 281 9.60 2.02 13.07
N VAL A 282 9.97 3.19 13.61
CA VAL A 282 11.38 3.46 13.98
C VAL A 282 11.93 2.46 15.01
N PRO A 283 11.32 2.26 16.19
CA PRO A 283 11.82 1.27 17.14
C PRO A 283 11.66 -0.17 16.64
N PHE A 284 10.68 -0.45 15.76
CA PHE A 284 10.49 -1.75 15.17
C PHE A 284 11.60 -2.10 14.17
N LEU A 285 11.98 -1.19 13.28
CA LEU A 285 13.01 -1.38 12.27
C LEU A 285 14.44 -1.40 12.82
N LYS A 286 14.65 -0.91 14.05
CA LYS A 286 15.96 -0.90 14.75
C LYS A 286 16.21 -2.17 15.58
N LYS A 287 15.26 -3.10 15.64
CA LYS A 287 15.42 -4.41 16.31
C LYS A 287 16.23 -5.38 15.44
#